data_bf2bebcafe251052c67aa12bfe8f5ce0
#
_entry.id   bf2bebcafe251052c67aa12bfe8f5ce0
#
_cell.length_a   1.000
_cell.length_b   1.000
_cell.length_c   1.000
_cell.angle_alpha   90.00
_cell.angle_beta   90.00
_cell.angle_gamma   90.00
#
_symmetry.space_group_name_H-M   'P 1'
#
loop_
_entity.id
_entity.type
_entity.pdbx_description
1 polymer ?
#
loop_
_entity_poly.entity_id
_entity_poly.type
_entity_poly.pdbx_seq_one_letter_code
_entity_poly.pdbx_strand_id
1 'polypeptide(L)'
;MTASLAVAIAAGAVAAIALVLALALWIRVRRVRASQAVLLGSGSADLLDFAVSLQGRIDDLHRSVDEVATGLSRVDRRVDGAVTNTAVVRYDAYEGTGGRQSASVALLDATRTGTVVTAIQGRDYARIYVKDLDRGRSSVALSPEEQEAVDRAMAR
;
A
#
# COMPACT_ATOMS: atom_id res chain seq x y z
N MET A 1 56.46 73.53 25.52
CA MET A 1 55.29 73.69 24.62
C MET A 1 55.29 72.75 23.40
N THR A 2 56.41 72.26 22.96
CA THR A 2 56.49 71.40 21.75
C THR A 2 56.07 69.95 21.98
N ALA A 3 56.35 69.42 23.18
CA ALA A 3 55.97 67.98 23.50
C ALA A 3 54.48 67.79 23.62
N SER A 4 53.72 68.69 24.21
CA SER A 4 52.27 68.62 24.34
C SER A 4 51.53 68.73 22.99
N LEU A 5 52.09 69.55 22.08
CA LEU A 5 51.53 69.66 20.73
C LEU A 5 51.78 68.40 19.91
N ALA A 6 52.92 67.76 20.03
CA ALA A 6 53.24 66.51 19.34
C ALA A 6 52.33 65.34 19.82
N VAL A 7 52.09 65.27 21.13
CA VAL A 7 51.18 64.27 21.70
C VAL A 7 49.73 64.49 21.24
N ALA A 8 49.29 65.77 21.16
CA ALA A 8 47.96 66.08 20.67
C ALA A 8 47.77 65.71 19.18
N ILE A 9 48.76 65.94 18.34
CA ILE A 9 48.76 65.56 16.91
C ILE A 9 48.77 64.04 16.76
N ALA A 10 49.57 63.31 17.53
CA ALA A 10 49.63 61.89 17.50
C ALA A 10 48.32 61.27 17.97
N ALA A 11 47.69 61.77 19.04
CA ALA A 11 46.39 61.33 19.50
C ALA A 11 45.25 61.57 18.46
N GLY A 12 45.32 62.77 17.79
CA GLY A 12 44.39 63.09 16.71
C GLY A 12 44.51 62.13 15.49
N ALA A 13 45.78 61.82 15.13
CA ALA A 13 46.04 60.87 14.04
C ALA A 13 45.54 59.46 14.37
N VAL A 14 45.76 58.98 15.59
CA VAL A 14 45.23 57.66 16.04
C VAL A 14 43.71 57.66 16.07
N ALA A 15 43.08 58.73 16.55
CA ALA A 15 41.59 58.82 16.56
C ALA A 15 41.03 58.86 15.13
N ALA A 16 41.64 59.55 14.19
CA ALA A 16 41.26 59.60 12.79
C ALA A 16 41.37 58.20 12.12
N ILE A 17 42.46 57.47 12.35
CA ILE A 17 42.67 56.12 11.85
C ILE A 17 41.61 55.15 12.44
N ALA A 18 41.37 55.25 13.76
CA ALA A 18 40.34 54.42 14.41
C ALA A 18 38.95 54.70 13.85
N LEU A 19 38.62 55.93 13.53
CA LEU A 19 37.32 56.31 12.95
C LEU A 19 37.13 55.77 11.52
N VAL A 20 38.23 55.89 10.71
CA VAL A 20 38.23 55.32 9.34
C VAL A 20 38.08 53.82 9.37
N LEU A 21 38.75 53.09 10.26
CA LEU A 21 38.66 51.67 10.43
C LEU A 21 37.29 51.29 10.91
N ALA A 22 36.68 51.98 11.87
CA ALA A 22 35.33 51.74 12.36
C ALA A 22 34.28 51.91 11.24
N LEU A 23 34.44 52.98 10.44
CA LEU A 23 33.53 53.20 9.29
C LEU A 23 33.69 52.13 8.21
N ALA A 24 34.92 51.76 7.89
CA ALA A 24 35.17 50.67 6.93
C ALA A 24 34.59 49.34 7.41
N LEU A 25 34.73 49.01 8.70
CA LEU A 25 34.17 47.84 9.30
C LEU A 25 32.63 47.88 9.28
N TRP A 26 32.03 49.01 9.60
CA TRP A 26 30.57 49.19 9.58
C TRP A 26 30.00 49.04 8.18
N ILE A 27 30.65 49.62 7.15
CA ILE A 27 30.25 49.43 5.74
C ILE A 27 30.38 47.98 5.34
N ARG A 28 31.43 47.27 5.75
CA ARG A 28 31.64 45.85 5.46
C ARG A 28 30.58 44.97 6.10
N VAL A 29 30.26 45.19 7.37
CA VAL A 29 29.21 44.50 8.11
C VAL A 29 27.85 44.76 7.48
N ARG A 30 27.56 46.01 7.12
CA ARG A 30 26.30 46.37 6.44
C ARG A 30 26.17 45.72 5.08
N ARG A 31 27.24 45.59 4.31
CA ARG A 31 27.25 44.91 3.01
C ARG A 31 27.05 43.39 3.14
N VAL A 32 27.68 42.78 4.13
CA VAL A 32 27.48 41.34 4.44
C VAL A 32 26.06 41.08 4.91
N ARG A 33 25.50 41.93 5.78
CA ARG A 33 24.08 41.80 6.21
C ARG A 33 23.09 42.01 5.07
N ALA A 34 23.36 42.91 4.16
CA ALA A 34 22.50 43.14 3.00
C ALA A 34 22.54 41.95 2.04
N SER A 35 23.72 41.34 1.80
CA SER A 35 23.79 40.12 0.98
C SER A 35 23.18 38.90 1.66
N GLN A 36 23.25 38.80 2.99
CA GLN A 36 22.56 37.76 3.74
C GLN A 36 21.05 37.95 3.76
N ALA A 37 20.56 39.19 3.83
CA ALA A 37 19.11 39.46 3.77
C ALA A 37 18.51 39.15 2.39
N VAL A 38 19.26 39.31 1.31
CA VAL A 38 18.84 38.92 -0.04
C VAL A 38 18.84 37.41 -0.21
N LEU A 39 19.79 36.70 0.42
CA LEU A 39 19.86 35.23 0.37
C LEU A 39 18.87 34.55 1.33
N LEU A 40 18.50 35.15 2.45
CA LEU A 40 17.59 34.65 3.44
C LEU A 40 16.12 35.11 3.22
N GLY A 41 15.95 36.24 2.52
CA GLY A 41 14.61 36.86 2.34
C GLY A 41 13.76 36.20 1.27
N SER A 42 14.34 35.68 0.20
CA SER A 42 13.61 34.96 -0.84
C SER A 42 13.74 33.44 -0.72
N GLY A 43 14.87 32.93 -0.24
CA GLY A 43 15.11 31.50 -0.17
C GLY A 43 14.44 30.78 1.00
N SER A 44 14.18 31.46 2.13
CA SER A 44 13.54 30.81 3.28
C SER A 44 12.02 30.69 3.11
N ALA A 45 11.37 31.67 2.49
CA ALA A 45 9.95 31.61 2.16
C ALA A 45 9.69 30.52 1.08
N ASP A 46 10.50 30.50 0.02
CA ASP A 46 10.41 29.48 -1.02
C ASP A 46 10.69 28.07 -0.49
N LEU A 47 11.63 27.89 0.43
CA LEU A 47 11.91 26.60 1.07
C LEU A 47 10.78 26.17 1.99
N LEU A 48 10.17 27.11 2.71
CA LEU A 48 9.05 26.82 3.59
C LEU A 48 7.81 26.44 2.76
N ASP A 49 7.50 27.19 1.71
CA ASP A 49 6.39 26.91 0.81
C ASP A 49 6.61 25.58 0.07
N PHE A 50 7.83 25.27 -0.33
CA PHE A 50 8.21 23.98 -0.88
C PHE A 50 7.99 22.85 0.14
N ALA A 51 8.45 23.02 1.39
CA ALA A 51 8.27 22.03 2.44
C ALA A 51 6.78 21.77 2.75
N VAL A 52 5.96 22.82 2.81
CA VAL A 52 4.51 22.72 3.00
C VAL A 52 3.85 22.00 1.82
N SER A 53 4.24 22.34 0.58
CA SER A 53 3.71 21.66 -0.60
C SER A 53 4.11 20.19 -0.65
N LEU A 54 5.32 19.84 -0.24
CA LEU A 54 5.81 18.48 -0.14
C LEU A 54 5.05 17.70 0.92
N GLN A 55 4.81 18.30 2.09
CA GLN A 55 3.99 17.68 3.13
C GLN A 55 2.58 17.40 2.63
N GLY A 56 1.94 18.33 1.94
CA GLY A 56 0.62 18.11 1.34
C GLY A 56 0.60 16.93 0.36
N ARG A 57 1.64 16.79 -0.49
CA ARG A 57 1.77 15.64 -1.40
C ARG A 57 1.98 14.32 -0.67
N ILE A 58 2.74 14.33 0.43
CA ILE A 58 2.94 13.15 1.27
C ILE A 58 1.62 12.72 1.92
N ASP A 59 0.84 13.65 2.43
CA ASP A 59 -0.45 13.38 3.06
C ASP A 59 -1.47 12.85 2.02
N ASP A 60 -1.48 13.40 0.81
CA ASP A 60 -2.29 12.89 -0.30
C ASP A 60 -1.88 11.48 -0.71
N LEU A 61 -0.58 11.21 -0.76
CA LEU A 61 -0.06 9.88 -1.07
C LEU A 61 -0.46 8.85 0.01
N HIS A 62 -0.31 9.20 1.29
CA HIS A 62 -0.74 8.35 2.39
C HIS A 62 -2.24 8.02 2.28
N ARG A 63 -3.08 9.03 2.03
CA ARG A 63 -4.52 8.83 1.84
C ARG A 63 -4.81 7.87 0.67
N SER A 64 -4.13 8.05 -0.46
CA SER A 64 -4.28 7.18 -1.62
C SER A 64 -3.84 5.74 -1.33
N VAL A 65 -2.76 5.54 -0.58
CA VAL A 65 -2.29 4.22 -0.15
C VAL A 65 -3.32 3.56 0.77
N ASP A 66 -3.89 4.29 1.72
CA ASP A 66 -4.91 3.77 2.64
C ASP A 66 -6.21 3.39 1.89
N GLU A 67 -6.61 4.18 0.89
CA GLU A 67 -7.74 3.86 0.02
C GLU A 67 -7.50 2.58 -0.78
N VAL A 68 -6.31 2.42 -1.36
CA VAL A 68 -5.91 1.21 -2.08
C VAL A 68 -5.87 0.00 -1.15
N ALA A 69 -5.28 0.12 0.04
CA ALA A 69 -5.22 -0.95 1.03
C ALA A 69 -6.63 -1.39 1.48
N THR A 70 -7.52 -0.42 1.71
CA THR A 70 -8.93 -0.69 2.05
C THR A 70 -9.67 -1.36 0.87
N GLY A 71 -9.43 -0.90 -0.34
CA GLY A 71 -9.97 -1.48 -1.57
C GLY A 71 -9.51 -2.93 -1.76
N LEU A 72 -8.23 -3.20 -1.59
CA LEU A 72 -7.63 -4.53 -1.70
C LEU A 72 -8.22 -5.50 -0.67
N SER A 73 -8.34 -5.09 0.59
CA SER A 73 -8.95 -5.90 1.66
C SER A 73 -10.43 -6.23 1.38
N ARG A 74 -11.13 -5.37 0.65
CA ARG A 74 -12.52 -5.63 0.22
C ARG A 74 -12.56 -6.65 -0.92
N VAL A 75 -11.63 -6.54 -1.87
CA VAL A 75 -11.51 -7.50 -2.98
C VAL A 75 -11.13 -8.87 -2.45
N ASP A 76 -10.15 -8.95 -1.56
CA ASP A 76 -9.69 -10.19 -0.92
C ASP A 76 -10.86 -10.94 -0.28
N ARG A 77 -11.63 -10.27 0.58
CA ARG A 77 -12.83 -10.88 1.19
C ARG A 77 -13.88 -11.34 0.18
N ARG A 78 -14.01 -10.64 -0.96
CA ARG A 78 -14.93 -11.06 -2.01
C ARG A 78 -14.41 -12.27 -2.77
N VAL A 79 -13.11 -12.37 -2.97
CA VAL A 79 -12.46 -13.52 -3.60
C VAL A 79 -12.55 -14.74 -2.68
N ASP A 80 -12.29 -14.57 -1.38
CA ASP A 80 -12.38 -15.64 -0.39
C ASP A 80 -13.79 -16.27 -0.32
N GLY A 81 -14.84 -15.46 -0.47
CA GLY A 81 -16.22 -15.91 -0.51
C GLY A 81 -16.74 -16.27 -1.92
N ALA A 82 -15.91 -16.16 -2.95
CA ALA A 82 -16.29 -16.57 -4.30
C ALA A 82 -15.99 -18.07 -4.50
N VAL A 83 -16.72 -18.70 -5.40
CA VAL A 83 -16.45 -20.09 -5.82
C VAL A 83 -15.19 -20.08 -6.69
N THR A 84 -14.05 -20.36 -6.09
CA THR A 84 -12.73 -20.38 -6.73
C THR A 84 -12.15 -21.79 -6.85
N ASN A 85 -12.60 -22.71 -6.00
CA ASN A 85 -12.12 -24.08 -5.93
C ASN A 85 -13.14 -25.03 -6.57
N THR A 86 -12.77 -25.61 -7.70
CA THR A 86 -13.65 -26.49 -8.45
C THR A 86 -12.95 -27.76 -8.86
N ALA A 87 -13.66 -28.89 -8.79
CA ALA A 87 -13.18 -30.16 -9.31
C ALA A 87 -14.33 -31.00 -9.83
N VAL A 88 -14.02 -31.90 -10.77
CA VAL A 88 -14.95 -32.86 -11.33
C VAL A 88 -14.35 -34.25 -11.19
N VAL A 89 -15.09 -35.16 -10.60
CA VAL A 89 -14.80 -36.61 -10.56
C VAL A 89 -15.81 -37.33 -11.42
N ARG A 90 -15.34 -38.07 -12.42
CA ARG A 90 -16.19 -38.89 -13.31
C ARG A 90 -16.03 -40.35 -12.95
N TYR A 91 -17.13 -41.08 -12.94
CA TYR A 91 -17.17 -42.50 -12.55
C TYR A 91 -18.33 -43.26 -13.22
N ASP A 92 -18.30 -44.56 -13.09
CA ASP A 92 -19.43 -45.42 -13.47
C ASP A 92 -20.19 -45.77 -12.21
N ALA A 93 -21.38 -45.19 -12.02
CA ALA A 93 -22.19 -45.39 -10.82
C ALA A 93 -22.81 -46.82 -10.76
N TYR A 94 -22.92 -47.50 -11.90
CA TYR A 94 -23.48 -48.85 -12.01
C TYR A 94 -22.59 -49.73 -12.91
N GLU A 95 -22.48 -51.02 -12.54
CA GLU A 95 -21.79 -51.99 -13.38
C GLU A 95 -22.47 -52.14 -14.75
N GLY A 96 -21.68 -52.08 -15.81
CA GLY A 96 -22.13 -52.22 -17.19
C GLY A 96 -22.71 -50.98 -17.85
N THR A 97 -22.71 -49.84 -17.21
CA THR A 97 -23.07 -48.54 -17.86
C THR A 97 -21.97 -47.99 -18.72
N GLY A 98 -20.72 -48.26 -18.43
CA GLY A 98 -19.51 -47.87 -19.18
C GLY A 98 -19.41 -46.40 -19.58
N GLY A 99 -18.21 -45.89 -19.76
CA GLY A 99 -17.97 -44.56 -20.32
C GLY A 99 -17.88 -43.41 -19.29
N ARG A 100 -17.91 -43.71 -17.98
CA ARG A 100 -17.74 -42.73 -16.89
C ARG A 100 -18.67 -41.51 -17.07
N GLN A 101 -19.96 -41.77 -17.30
CA GLN A 101 -20.96 -40.75 -17.59
C GLN A 101 -21.52 -40.07 -16.34
N SER A 102 -21.42 -40.72 -15.17
CA SER A 102 -21.75 -40.11 -13.88
C SER A 102 -20.63 -39.17 -13.46
N ALA A 103 -20.97 -38.10 -12.78
CA ALA A 103 -20.00 -37.12 -12.32
C ALA A 103 -20.43 -36.46 -11.00
N SER A 104 -19.44 -36.22 -10.12
CA SER A 104 -19.57 -35.33 -8.96
C SER A 104 -18.75 -34.09 -9.19
N VAL A 105 -19.34 -32.91 -9.01
CA VAL A 105 -18.74 -31.61 -9.22
C VAL A 105 -18.75 -30.86 -7.88
N ALA A 106 -17.58 -30.49 -7.37
CA ALA A 106 -17.46 -29.62 -6.22
C ALA A 106 -17.26 -28.17 -6.68
N LEU A 107 -18.01 -27.25 -6.09
CA LEU A 107 -17.98 -25.80 -6.32
C LEU A 107 -17.85 -25.12 -4.95
N LEU A 108 -16.63 -24.74 -4.58
CA LEU A 108 -16.30 -24.32 -3.22
C LEU A 108 -15.57 -22.99 -3.21
N ASP A 109 -15.76 -22.24 -2.12
CA ASP A 109 -14.93 -21.08 -1.78
C ASP A 109 -13.61 -21.49 -1.08
N ALA A 110 -12.81 -20.52 -0.67
CA ALA A 110 -11.57 -20.74 0.04
C ALA A 110 -11.76 -21.42 1.41
N THR A 111 -12.95 -21.33 2.00
CA THR A 111 -13.29 -21.91 3.32
C THR A 111 -13.92 -23.31 3.26
N ARG A 112 -13.97 -23.92 2.09
CA ARG A 112 -14.70 -25.17 1.81
C ARG A 112 -16.22 -25.04 1.96
N THR A 113 -16.74 -23.83 1.77
CA THR A 113 -18.18 -23.58 1.76
C THR A 113 -18.67 -23.53 0.32
N GLY A 114 -19.82 -24.12 0.03
CA GLY A 114 -20.37 -24.16 -1.31
C GLY A 114 -21.24 -25.38 -1.53
N THR A 115 -21.15 -25.99 -2.72
CA THR A 115 -22.10 -27.03 -3.14
C THR A 115 -21.36 -28.13 -3.88
N VAL A 116 -21.80 -29.38 -3.65
CA VAL A 116 -21.47 -30.53 -4.48
C VAL A 116 -22.70 -30.94 -5.28
N VAL A 117 -22.56 -31.01 -6.59
CA VAL A 117 -23.57 -31.45 -7.54
C VAL A 117 -23.15 -32.79 -8.10
N THR A 118 -24.01 -33.81 -7.93
CA THR A 118 -23.77 -35.16 -8.41
C THR A 118 -24.81 -35.53 -9.44
N ALA A 119 -24.37 -35.84 -10.64
CA ALA A 119 -25.21 -36.38 -11.71
C ALA A 119 -24.93 -37.89 -11.85
N ILE A 120 -25.93 -38.69 -11.67
CA ILE A 120 -25.84 -40.15 -11.81
C ILE A 120 -26.59 -40.57 -13.06
N GLN A 121 -25.89 -41.23 -13.99
CA GLN A 121 -26.44 -41.79 -15.19
C GLN A 121 -26.74 -43.28 -14.97
N GLY A 122 -28.01 -43.64 -15.02
CA GLY A 122 -28.47 -45.01 -15.12
C GLY A 122 -28.78 -45.40 -16.57
N ARG A 123 -29.32 -46.62 -16.81
CA ARG A 123 -29.68 -47.06 -18.17
C ARG A 123 -30.82 -46.26 -18.75
N ASP A 124 -31.88 -46.07 -17.96
CA ASP A 124 -33.14 -45.45 -18.40
C ASP A 124 -33.48 -44.15 -17.67
N TYR A 125 -32.58 -43.66 -16.81
CA TYR A 125 -32.81 -42.45 -16.04
C TYR A 125 -31.50 -41.72 -15.74
N ALA A 126 -31.61 -40.42 -15.51
CA ALA A 126 -30.56 -39.61 -14.91
C ALA A 126 -31.09 -38.94 -13.64
N ARG A 127 -30.29 -38.86 -12.62
CA ARG A 127 -30.61 -38.16 -11.36
C ARG A 127 -29.55 -37.15 -11.02
N ILE A 128 -30.01 -36.03 -10.50
CA ILE A 128 -29.11 -34.99 -9.98
C ILE A 128 -29.39 -34.84 -8.50
N TYR A 129 -28.31 -34.80 -7.72
CA TYR A 129 -28.30 -34.52 -6.30
C TYR A 129 -27.47 -33.27 -6.05
N VAL A 130 -27.93 -32.45 -5.11
CA VAL A 130 -27.25 -31.25 -4.68
C VAL A 130 -27.08 -31.30 -3.17
N LYS A 131 -25.86 -31.15 -2.69
CA LYS A 131 -25.53 -31.17 -1.27
C LYS A 131 -24.74 -29.90 -0.94
N ASP A 132 -25.17 -29.17 0.08
CA ASP A 132 -24.49 -28.00 0.54
C ASP A 132 -23.38 -28.38 1.53
N LEU A 133 -22.26 -27.63 1.45
CA LEU A 133 -21.17 -27.69 2.39
C LEU A 133 -21.03 -26.35 3.11
N ASP A 134 -20.88 -26.42 4.42
CA ASP A 134 -20.45 -25.32 5.27
C ASP A 134 -19.14 -25.71 5.95
N ARG A 135 -18.06 -25.03 5.59
CA ARG A 135 -16.69 -25.29 6.09
C ARG A 135 -16.29 -26.77 6.03
N GLY A 136 -16.60 -27.39 4.89
CA GLY A 136 -16.30 -28.79 4.64
C GLY A 136 -17.24 -29.78 5.32
N ARG A 137 -18.34 -29.33 5.93
CA ARG A 137 -19.35 -30.18 6.56
C ARG A 137 -20.66 -30.17 5.73
N SER A 138 -21.22 -31.31 5.49
CA SER A 138 -22.53 -31.44 4.89
C SER A 138 -23.53 -32.07 5.88
N SER A 139 -24.78 -31.64 5.80
CA SER A 139 -25.88 -32.23 6.57
C SER A 139 -26.24 -33.68 6.12
N VAL A 140 -25.87 -34.02 4.90
CA VAL A 140 -26.05 -35.35 4.30
C VAL A 140 -24.68 -35.94 4.01
N ALA A 141 -24.49 -37.22 4.35
CA ALA A 141 -23.22 -37.90 4.08
C ALA A 141 -22.82 -37.81 2.60
N LEU A 142 -21.57 -37.43 2.33
CA LEU A 142 -21.01 -37.43 0.97
C LEU A 142 -20.70 -38.87 0.54
N SER A 143 -20.91 -39.17 -0.75
CA SER A 143 -20.37 -40.40 -1.34
C SER A 143 -18.86 -40.34 -1.46
N PRO A 144 -18.14 -41.46 -1.68
CA PRO A 144 -16.69 -41.45 -1.90
C PRO A 144 -16.28 -40.53 -3.06
N GLU A 145 -17.05 -40.50 -4.15
CA GLU A 145 -16.77 -39.68 -5.34
C GLU A 145 -17.05 -38.19 -5.08
N GLU A 146 -18.06 -37.88 -4.26
CA GLU A 146 -18.33 -36.52 -3.81
C GLU A 146 -17.23 -36.02 -2.89
N GLN A 147 -16.78 -36.85 -1.94
CA GLN A 147 -15.66 -36.53 -1.08
C GLN A 147 -14.36 -36.33 -1.89
N GLU A 148 -14.11 -37.21 -2.85
CA GLU A 148 -12.96 -37.08 -3.76
C GLU A 148 -13.01 -35.75 -4.54
N ALA A 149 -14.22 -35.35 -5.01
CA ALA A 149 -14.37 -34.06 -5.70
C ALA A 149 -14.05 -32.88 -4.79
N VAL A 150 -14.51 -32.92 -3.54
CA VAL A 150 -14.17 -31.89 -2.53
C VAL A 150 -12.68 -31.84 -2.26
N ASP A 151 -12.05 -32.98 -2.05
CA ASP A 151 -10.61 -33.06 -1.74
C ASP A 151 -9.76 -32.57 -2.92
N ARG A 152 -10.12 -32.94 -4.16
CA ARG A 152 -9.46 -32.44 -5.38
C ARG A 152 -9.63 -30.95 -5.58
N ALA A 153 -10.80 -30.40 -5.28
CA ALA A 153 -11.06 -28.95 -5.38
C ALA A 153 -10.15 -28.16 -4.44
N MET A 154 -9.86 -28.70 -3.25
CA MET A 154 -9.07 -28.05 -2.22
C MET A 154 -7.56 -28.35 -2.26
N ALA A 155 -7.14 -29.26 -3.14
CA ALA A 155 -5.73 -29.66 -3.27
C ALA A 155 -4.86 -28.71 -4.12
N ARG A 156 -5.42 -27.58 -4.59
CA ARG A 156 -4.75 -26.60 -5.46
C ARG A 156 -4.17 -25.43 -4.68
#